data_e444b89ee5c90c36a9362b910de00893
#
_entry.id   e444b89ee5c90c36a9362b910de00893
#
_cell.length_a   1.000
_cell.length_b   1.000
_cell.length_c   1.000
_cell.angle_alpha   90.00
_cell.angle_beta   90.00
_cell.angle_gamma   90.00
#
_symmetry.space_group_name_H-M   'P 1'
#
loop_
_entity.id
_entity.type
_entity.pdbx_description
1 polymer ?
#
loop_
_entity_poly.entity_id
_entity_poly.type
_entity_poly.pdbx_seq_one_letter_code
_entity_poly.pdbx_strand_id
1 'polypeptide(L)'
;MAERNLDFDKITDRRNTNCLKYDFAVRRGKPENVLPLWVADMDFQTSSYITEALEDMVKHGVFGYSESEEHYFEAVQNWMERHYNWHVKESWMTKTPGIVFALAMAVKAYTQENDAVLIQPPVYYPFKEVVEDNHRRLANNTCLLYTSPSPRDA
;
A
#
# COMPACT_ATOMS: atom_id res chain seq x y z
N MET A 1 -24.55 -15.85 -11.13
CA MET A 1 -23.32 -16.20 -10.41
C MET A 1 -23.70 -16.24 -8.93
N ALA A 2 -23.47 -17.36 -8.22
CA ALA A 2 -23.76 -17.40 -6.80
C ALA A 2 -22.90 -16.34 -6.09
N GLU A 3 -23.51 -15.49 -5.27
CA GLU A 3 -22.78 -14.61 -4.36
C GLU A 3 -21.90 -15.49 -3.48
N ARG A 4 -20.60 -15.40 -3.68
CA ARG A 4 -19.64 -16.06 -2.81
C ARG A 4 -19.51 -15.20 -1.56
N ASN A 5 -20.29 -15.52 -0.54
CA ASN A 5 -20.30 -14.78 0.72
C ASN A 5 -18.91 -14.82 1.36
N LEU A 6 -18.30 -13.64 1.45
CA LEU A 6 -17.14 -13.43 2.30
C LEU A 6 -17.65 -13.43 3.76
N ASP A 7 -17.10 -14.31 4.57
CA ASP A 7 -17.42 -14.37 6.00
C ASP A 7 -16.44 -13.47 6.76
N PHE A 8 -16.88 -12.26 7.06
CA PHE A 8 -16.09 -11.28 7.80
C PHE A 8 -16.10 -11.50 9.32
N ASP A 9 -16.97 -12.40 9.83
CA ASP A 9 -17.03 -12.76 11.24
C ASP A 9 -16.08 -13.93 11.56
N LYS A 10 -15.58 -14.60 10.55
CA LYS A 10 -14.64 -15.71 10.72
C LYS A 10 -13.27 -15.20 11.16
N ILE A 11 -12.87 -15.58 12.36
CA ILE A 11 -11.53 -15.26 12.88
C ILE A 11 -10.48 -16.12 12.16
N THR A 12 -9.49 -15.46 11.57
CA THR A 12 -8.34 -16.12 10.95
C THR A 12 -7.12 -15.93 11.85
N ASP A 13 -6.63 -17.03 12.45
CA ASP A 13 -5.39 -16.99 13.22
C ASP A 13 -4.19 -16.88 12.27
N ARG A 14 -3.42 -15.83 12.45
CA ARG A 14 -2.24 -15.53 11.63
C ARG A 14 -0.92 -15.76 12.36
N ARG A 15 -0.96 -16.37 13.56
CA ARG A 15 0.23 -16.75 14.29
C ARG A 15 0.92 -17.93 13.62
N ASN A 16 2.24 -17.98 13.71
CA ASN A 16 3.09 -18.99 13.07
C ASN A 16 3.01 -19.02 11.54
N THR A 17 2.67 -17.88 10.93
CA THR A 17 2.65 -17.67 9.48
C THR A 17 3.73 -16.69 9.01
N ASN A 18 4.64 -16.31 9.89
CA ASN A 18 5.59 -15.22 9.69
C ASN A 18 4.90 -13.85 9.54
N CYS A 19 3.70 -13.71 10.09
CA CYS A 19 2.96 -12.47 10.06
C CYS A 19 3.65 -11.37 10.86
N LEU A 20 3.95 -10.26 10.20
CA LEU A 20 4.66 -9.14 10.82
C LEU A 20 3.94 -8.60 12.07
N LYS A 21 2.61 -8.54 12.04
CA LYS A 21 1.79 -7.99 13.12
C LYS A 21 1.76 -8.87 14.36
N TYR A 22 1.79 -10.19 14.19
CA TYR A 22 1.64 -11.15 15.29
C TYR A 22 2.99 -11.76 15.68
N ASP A 23 3.70 -12.38 14.74
CA ASP A 23 4.89 -13.17 15.06
C ASP A 23 6.12 -12.32 15.37
N PHE A 24 6.15 -11.08 14.89
CA PHE A 24 7.28 -10.15 15.09
C PHE A 24 6.96 -8.97 16.02
N ALA A 25 5.82 -8.97 16.69
CA ALA A 25 5.40 -7.88 17.58
C ALA A 25 6.43 -7.63 18.69
N VAL A 26 6.84 -8.67 19.41
CA VAL A 26 7.81 -8.58 20.53
C VAL A 26 9.16 -8.08 20.04
N ARG A 27 9.67 -8.57 18.89
CA ARG A 27 10.93 -8.10 18.31
C ARG A 27 10.91 -6.61 17.94
N ARG A 28 9.69 -6.05 17.76
CA ARG A 28 9.44 -4.64 17.46
C ARG A 28 9.07 -3.82 18.70
N GLY A 29 9.35 -4.36 19.88
CA GLY A 29 9.11 -3.67 21.16
C GLY A 29 7.63 -3.54 21.53
N LYS A 30 6.75 -4.39 20.98
CA LYS A 30 5.33 -4.43 21.32
C LYS A 30 5.07 -5.53 22.36
N PRO A 31 4.05 -5.37 23.21
CA PRO A 31 3.62 -6.46 24.10
C PRO A 31 3.18 -7.69 23.30
N GLU A 32 3.42 -8.89 23.86
CA GLU A 32 3.09 -10.16 23.21
C GLU A 32 1.59 -10.29 22.89
N ASN A 33 0.74 -9.77 23.76
CA ASN A 33 -0.71 -9.88 23.65
C ASN A 33 -1.37 -8.60 23.09
N VAL A 34 -0.61 -7.72 22.45
CA VAL A 34 -1.19 -6.49 21.88
C VAL A 34 -2.13 -6.82 20.73
N LEU A 35 -3.28 -6.14 20.68
CA LEU A 35 -4.12 -6.14 19.50
C LEU A 35 -3.46 -5.28 18.42
N PRO A 36 -3.00 -5.87 17.29
CA PRO A 36 -2.24 -5.13 16.29
C PRO A 36 -3.15 -4.27 15.43
N LEU A 37 -3.03 -2.96 15.58
CA LEU A 37 -3.73 -1.96 14.74
C LEU A 37 -2.77 -1.18 13.83
N TRP A 38 -1.51 -1.63 13.71
CA TRP A 38 -0.52 -1.10 12.79
C TRP A 38 -0.40 -2.01 11.56
N VAL A 39 0.15 -1.52 10.47
CA VAL A 39 0.18 -2.15 9.15
C VAL A 39 -1.23 -2.36 8.58
N ALA A 40 -1.47 -1.93 7.36
CA ALA A 40 -2.81 -1.89 6.77
C ALA A 40 -3.29 -3.24 6.18
N ASP A 41 -2.53 -4.32 6.37
CA ASP A 41 -2.96 -5.65 5.94
C ASP A 41 -4.14 -6.13 6.81
N MET A 42 -5.20 -6.56 6.15
CA MET A 42 -6.42 -7.03 6.82
C MET A 42 -6.28 -8.48 7.29
N ASP A 43 -7.03 -8.82 8.33
CA ASP A 43 -7.06 -10.18 8.89
C ASP A 43 -8.20 -11.05 8.31
N PHE A 44 -8.89 -10.54 7.31
CA PHE A 44 -9.90 -11.28 6.56
C PHE A 44 -9.29 -12.15 5.46
N GLN A 45 -9.89 -13.30 5.23
CA GLN A 45 -9.54 -14.10 4.06
C GLN A 45 -9.85 -13.33 2.78
N THR A 46 -8.94 -13.39 1.81
CA THR A 46 -9.17 -12.75 0.51
C THR A 46 -10.24 -13.48 -0.29
N SER A 47 -10.82 -12.78 -1.26
CA SER A 47 -11.86 -13.33 -2.13
C SER A 47 -11.36 -14.57 -2.88
N SER A 48 -12.25 -15.57 -3.04
CA SER A 48 -11.95 -16.77 -3.82
C SER A 48 -11.64 -16.48 -5.29
N TYR A 49 -12.11 -15.38 -5.84
CA TYR A 49 -11.72 -14.96 -7.20
C TYR A 49 -10.21 -14.74 -7.32
N ILE A 50 -9.60 -14.18 -6.27
CA ILE A 50 -8.15 -13.94 -6.23
C ILE A 50 -7.38 -15.24 -5.98
N THR A 51 -7.83 -16.05 -5.01
CA THR A 51 -7.15 -17.33 -4.69
C THR A 51 -7.21 -18.31 -5.85
N GLU A 52 -8.34 -18.41 -6.54
CA GLU A 52 -8.50 -19.27 -7.72
C GLU A 52 -7.56 -18.85 -8.85
N ALA A 53 -7.46 -17.55 -9.14
CA ALA A 53 -6.53 -17.05 -10.15
C ALA A 53 -5.06 -17.35 -9.79
N LEU A 54 -4.70 -17.22 -8.51
CA LEU A 54 -3.36 -17.57 -8.03
C LEU A 54 -3.11 -19.09 -8.10
N GLU A 55 -4.10 -19.92 -7.75
CA GLU A 55 -4.01 -21.37 -7.84
C GLU A 55 -3.79 -21.83 -9.29
N ASP A 56 -4.45 -21.22 -10.25
CA ASP A 56 -4.27 -21.55 -11.67
C ASP A 56 -2.85 -21.23 -12.14
N MET A 57 -2.27 -20.12 -11.69
CA MET A 57 -0.85 -19.81 -11.95
C MET A 57 0.09 -20.81 -11.29
N VAL A 58 -0.20 -21.23 -10.06
CA VAL A 58 0.60 -22.27 -9.36
C VAL A 58 0.49 -23.62 -10.08
N LYS A 59 -0.69 -24.01 -10.52
CA LYS A 59 -0.92 -25.25 -11.30
C LYS A 59 -0.15 -25.24 -12.64
N HIS A 60 -0.08 -24.06 -13.28
CA HIS A 60 0.72 -23.89 -14.50
C HIS A 60 2.21 -24.17 -14.24
N GLY A 61 2.75 -23.75 -13.09
CA GLY A 61 4.05 -24.17 -12.57
C GLY A 61 5.28 -23.58 -13.27
N VAL A 62 5.10 -22.70 -14.25
CA VAL A 62 6.22 -22.02 -14.93
C VAL A 62 6.15 -20.53 -14.59
N PHE A 63 7.12 -20.07 -13.81
CA PHE A 63 7.22 -18.69 -13.33
C PHE A 63 8.35 -17.98 -14.07
N GLY A 64 8.01 -17.27 -15.13
CA GLY A 64 8.94 -16.53 -15.96
C GLY A 64 8.69 -15.03 -15.90
N TYR A 65 9.25 -14.32 -16.86
CA TYR A 65 8.93 -12.90 -17.07
C TYR A 65 7.55 -12.80 -17.70
N SER A 66 6.69 -11.98 -17.08
CA SER A 66 5.36 -11.70 -17.59
C SER A 66 5.20 -10.21 -17.83
N GLU A 67 4.38 -9.85 -18.81
CA GLU A 67 3.99 -8.47 -19.08
C GLU A 67 2.50 -8.28 -18.74
N SER A 68 2.13 -7.06 -18.39
CA SER A 68 0.73 -6.74 -18.17
C SER A 68 0.04 -6.49 -19.50
N GLU A 69 -1.10 -7.14 -19.69
CA GLU A 69 -1.94 -6.97 -20.88
C GLU A 69 -2.95 -5.82 -20.70
N GLU A 70 -3.66 -5.50 -21.78
CA GLU A 70 -4.65 -4.43 -21.85
C GLU A 70 -5.67 -4.48 -20.70
N HIS A 71 -6.20 -5.66 -20.39
CA HIS A 71 -7.20 -5.83 -19.32
C HIS A 71 -6.71 -5.42 -17.91
N TYR A 72 -5.39 -5.44 -17.66
CA TYR A 72 -4.83 -4.92 -16.42
C TYR A 72 -5.02 -3.40 -16.33
N PHE A 73 -4.68 -2.70 -17.39
CA PHE A 73 -4.82 -1.25 -17.44
C PHE A 73 -6.28 -0.81 -17.44
N GLU A 74 -7.14 -1.53 -18.16
CA GLU A 74 -8.60 -1.34 -18.13
C GLU A 74 -9.17 -1.50 -16.72
N ALA A 75 -8.72 -2.51 -15.97
CA ALA A 75 -9.19 -2.72 -14.60
C ALA A 75 -8.84 -1.53 -13.69
N VAL A 76 -7.62 -0.97 -13.83
CA VAL A 76 -7.19 0.22 -13.09
C VAL A 76 -8.00 1.45 -13.52
N GLN A 77 -8.16 1.67 -14.82
CA GLN A 77 -8.95 2.79 -15.37
C GLN A 77 -10.39 2.75 -14.87
N ASN A 78 -11.03 1.59 -14.95
CA ASN A 78 -12.40 1.38 -14.50
C ASN A 78 -12.55 1.60 -12.98
N TRP A 79 -11.53 1.23 -12.20
CA TRP A 79 -11.52 1.51 -10.77
C TRP A 79 -11.45 3.01 -10.49
N MET A 80 -10.50 3.71 -11.10
CA MET A 80 -10.29 5.14 -10.91
C MET A 80 -11.51 5.95 -11.35
N GLU A 81 -12.13 5.57 -12.46
CA GLU A 81 -13.35 6.21 -12.94
C GLU A 81 -14.51 6.04 -11.96
N ARG A 82 -14.79 4.80 -11.54
CA ARG A 82 -15.94 4.50 -10.67
C ARG A 82 -15.83 5.11 -9.28
N HIS A 83 -14.62 5.17 -8.72
CA HIS A 83 -14.43 5.60 -7.33
C HIS A 83 -14.03 7.06 -7.18
N TYR A 84 -13.40 7.64 -8.21
CA TYR A 84 -12.82 8.98 -8.13
C TYR A 84 -13.26 9.90 -9.27
N ASN A 85 -14.08 9.42 -10.20
CA ASN A 85 -14.45 10.13 -11.42
C ASN A 85 -13.22 10.71 -12.14
N TRP A 86 -12.18 9.87 -12.24
CA TRP A 86 -10.89 10.25 -12.80
C TRP A 86 -10.50 9.34 -13.96
N HIS A 87 -10.52 9.92 -15.17
CA HIS A 87 -10.08 9.24 -16.39
C HIS A 87 -8.56 9.22 -16.46
N VAL A 88 -7.95 8.09 -16.14
CA VAL A 88 -6.50 7.87 -16.27
C VAL A 88 -6.16 7.23 -17.60
N LYS A 89 -5.03 7.64 -18.20
CA LYS A 89 -4.52 7.03 -19.43
C LYS A 89 -3.50 5.94 -19.07
N GLU A 90 -3.44 4.88 -19.86
CA GLU A 90 -2.41 3.84 -19.72
C GLU A 90 -1.00 4.43 -19.70
N SER A 91 -0.72 5.39 -20.60
CA SER A 91 0.58 6.07 -20.67
C SER A 91 0.99 6.86 -19.43
N TRP A 92 0.06 7.04 -18.48
CA TRP A 92 0.33 7.68 -17.18
C TRP A 92 0.65 6.68 -16.07
N MET A 93 0.52 5.39 -16.38
CA MET A 93 0.69 4.34 -15.38
C MET A 93 2.09 3.76 -15.42
N THR A 94 2.73 3.69 -14.28
CA THR A 94 4.01 3.03 -14.09
C THR A 94 3.88 1.98 -13.00
N LYS A 95 4.21 0.74 -13.34
CA LYS A 95 4.20 -0.37 -12.38
C LYS A 95 5.47 -0.32 -11.54
N THR A 96 5.31 -0.50 -10.24
CA THR A 96 6.42 -0.56 -9.29
C THR A 96 6.20 -1.70 -8.29
N PRO A 97 7.26 -2.24 -7.69
CA PRO A 97 7.14 -3.31 -6.70
C PRO A 97 6.51 -2.86 -5.36
N GLY A 98 5.98 -1.64 -5.30
CA GLY A 98 5.29 -1.10 -4.13
C GLY A 98 5.41 0.43 -4.06
N ILE A 99 4.50 1.05 -3.29
CA ILE A 99 4.41 2.52 -3.19
C ILE A 99 5.66 3.14 -2.56
N VAL A 100 6.26 2.51 -1.54
CA VAL A 100 7.47 3.05 -0.90
C VAL A 100 8.63 3.09 -1.90
N PHE A 101 8.77 2.07 -2.73
CA PHE A 101 9.74 2.08 -3.83
C PHE A 101 9.44 3.19 -4.85
N ALA A 102 8.17 3.34 -5.24
CA ALA A 102 7.76 4.41 -6.15
C ALA A 102 8.11 5.79 -5.61
N LEU A 103 7.87 6.03 -4.31
CA LEU A 103 8.22 7.29 -3.65
C LEU A 103 9.74 7.53 -3.63
N ALA A 104 10.54 6.50 -3.37
CA ALA A 104 12.00 6.62 -3.42
C ALA A 104 12.48 6.99 -4.83
N MET A 105 11.89 6.38 -5.86
CA MET A 105 12.22 6.71 -7.25
C MET A 105 11.76 8.12 -7.62
N ALA A 106 10.59 8.55 -7.16
CA ALA A 106 10.10 9.92 -7.37
C ALA A 106 11.02 10.96 -6.69
N VAL A 107 11.43 10.72 -5.45
CA VAL A 107 12.40 11.59 -4.76
C VAL A 107 13.69 11.72 -5.56
N LYS A 108 14.22 10.61 -6.07
CA LYS A 108 15.44 10.63 -6.90
C LYS A 108 15.23 11.35 -8.25
N ALA A 109 14.09 11.17 -8.87
CA ALA A 109 13.81 11.73 -10.20
C ALA A 109 13.57 13.25 -10.18
N TYR A 110 12.94 13.76 -9.11
CA TYR A 110 12.48 15.14 -9.06
C TYR A 110 13.30 16.05 -8.14
N THR A 111 14.29 15.51 -7.43
CA THR A 111 15.12 16.29 -6.52
C THR A 111 16.61 15.97 -6.66
N GLN A 112 17.46 16.87 -6.21
CA GLN A 112 18.90 16.67 -6.05
C GLN A 112 19.24 16.35 -4.59
N GLU A 113 20.48 15.90 -4.33
CA GLU A 113 20.97 15.76 -2.97
C GLU A 113 20.88 17.08 -2.21
N ASN A 114 20.49 17.01 -0.94
CA ASN A 114 20.26 18.15 -0.06
C ASN A 114 19.05 19.04 -0.40
N ASP A 115 18.27 18.74 -1.42
CA ASP A 115 16.96 19.37 -1.60
C ASP A 115 16.03 19.04 -0.44
N ALA A 116 15.05 19.89 -0.19
CA ALA A 116 14.06 19.66 0.84
C ALA A 116 12.84 18.95 0.28
N VAL A 117 12.44 17.86 0.93
CA VAL A 117 11.18 17.16 0.65
C VAL A 117 10.22 17.36 1.82
N LEU A 118 9.05 17.89 1.53
CA LEU A 118 8.05 18.23 2.53
C LEU A 118 7.18 17.01 2.83
N ILE A 119 6.99 16.73 4.12
CA ILE A 119 6.00 15.80 4.63
C ILE A 119 5.09 16.47 5.67
N GLN A 120 3.94 15.89 5.93
CA GLN A 120 2.95 16.42 6.88
C GLN A 120 2.69 15.40 8.01
N PRO A 121 3.57 15.35 9.04
CA PRO A 121 3.34 14.47 10.18
C PRO A 121 2.07 14.85 10.97
N PRO A 122 1.37 13.83 11.54
CA PRO A 122 1.69 12.40 11.53
C PRO A 122 1.37 11.73 10.19
N VAL A 123 2.36 11.06 9.60
CA VAL A 123 2.23 10.30 8.34
C VAL A 123 2.85 8.92 8.48
N TYR A 124 2.67 8.07 7.50
CA TYR A 124 3.28 6.76 7.45
C TYR A 124 4.80 6.86 7.54
N TYR A 125 5.39 6.16 8.51
CA TYR A 125 6.80 6.32 8.88
C TYR A 125 7.82 6.15 7.74
N PRO A 126 7.60 5.27 6.72
CA PRO A 126 8.54 5.15 5.63
C PRO A 126 8.69 6.42 4.76
N PHE A 127 7.77 7.37 4.83
CA PHE A 127 7.92 8.63 4.09
C PHE A 127 9.15 9.41 4.56
N LYS A 128 9.38 9.45 5.88
CA LYS A 128 10.59 10.04 6.44
C LYS A 128 11.83 9.28 5.98
N GLU A 129 11.82 7.94 6.12
CA GLU A 129 12.93 7.08 5.74
C GLU A 129 13.29 7.27 4.26
N VAL A 130 12.30 7.27 3.36
CA VAL A 130 12.52 7.52 1.93
C VAL A 130 13.26 8.83 1.66
N VAL A 131 12.95 9.89 2.38
CA VAL A 131 13.60 11.20 2.20
C VAL A 131 15.04 11.15 2.71
N GLU A 132 15.26 10.68 3.93
CA GLU A 132 16.56 10.66 4.59
C GLU A 132 17.55 9.68 3.93
N ASP A 133 17.10 8.46 3.62
CA ASP A 133 17.92 7.41 2.97
C ASP A 133 18.37 7.80 1.56
N ASN A 134 17.66 8.72 0.93
CA ASN A 134 18.05 9.27 -0.36
C ASN A 134 18.81 10.60 -0.25
N HIS A 135 19.32 10.95 0.94
CA HIS A 135 20.13 12.14 1.19
C HIS A 135 19.42 13.46 0.87
N ARG A 136 18.11 13.51 1.11
CA ARG A 136 17.32 14.73 1.03
C ARG A 136 17.04 15.26 2.43
N ARG A 137 16.83 16.56 2.55
CA ARG A 137 16.45 17.16 3.82
C ARG A 137 14.97 17.03 4.06
N LEU A 138 14.60 16.63 5.26
CA LEU A 138 13.21 16.55 5.66
C LEU A 138 12.67 17.93 6.00
N ALA A 139 11.65 18.39 5.32
CA ALA A 139 10.86 19.56 5.66
C ALA A 139 9.54 19.11 6.29
N ASN A 140 9.32 19.44 7.56
CA ASN A 140 8.10 19.10 8.26
C ASN A 140 7.11 20.25 8.21
N ASN A 141 5.93 20.01 7.66
CA ASN A 141 4.75 20.84 7.83
C ASN A 141 3.75 20.06 8.69
N THR A 142 3.87 20.20 10.00
CA THR A 142 3.03 19.44 10.94
C THR A 142 1.55 19.76 10.70
N CYS A 143 0.82 18.77 10.25
CA CYS A 143 -0.63 18.87 10.05
C CYS A 143 -1.33 18.68 11.41
N LEU A 144 -1.68 19.76 12.04
CA LEU A 144 -2.60 19.73 13.18
C LEU A 144 -3.99 20.03 12.63
N LEU A 145 -4.92 19.09 12.79
CA LEU A 145 -6.29 19.19 12.27
C LEU A 145 -6.98 20.50 12.67
N TYR A 146 -6.63 21.08 13.82
CA TYR A 146 -7.16 22.35 14.33
C TYR A 146 -6.36 23.59 13.88
N THR A 147 -5.18 23.43 13.26
CA THR A 147 -4.34 24.56 12.78
C THR A 147 -4.31 24.66 11.25
N SER A 148 -4.73 23.59 10.56
CA SER A 148 -4.86 23.56 9.11
C SER A 148 -6.28 23.15 8.75
N PRO A 149 -7.27 24.01 8.96
CA PRO A 149 -8.66 23.69 8.66
C PRO A 149 -8.80 23.42 7.16
N SER A 150 -9.56 22.40 6.84
CA SER A 150 -9.96 22.13 5.47
C SER A 150 -10.75 23.33 4.93
N PRO A 151 -10.70 23.65 3.63
CA PRO A 151 -11.57 24.63 3.03
C PRO A 151 -13.07 24.39 3.28
N ARG A 152 -13.45 23.19 3.74
CA ARG A 152 -14.82 22.87 4.15
C ARG A 152 -15.15 23.30 5.57
N ASP A 153 -14.15 23.67 6.37
CA ASP A 153 -14.29 24.06 7.76
C ASP A 153 -14.20 25.60 7.94
N ALA A 154 -14.09 26.32 6.82
CA ALA A 154 -14.04 27.78 6.75
C ALA A 154 -15.37 28.42 6.37
#